data_735059145a9f71ab4d49aa850782f72c
#
_entry.id   735059145a9f71ab4d49aa850782f72c
#
_cell.length_a   1.000
_cell.length_b   1.000
_cell.length_c   1.000
_cell.angle_alpha   90.00
_cell.angle_beta   90.00
_cell.angle_gamma   90.00
#
_symmetry.space_group_name_H-M   'P 1'
#
loop_
_entity.id
_entity.type
_entity.pdbx_description
1 polymer ?
#
loop_
_entity_poly.entity_id
_entity_poly.type
_entity_poly.pdbx_seq_one_letter_code
_entity_poly.pdbx_strand_id
1 'polypeptide(L)'
;MTSSKAQLGQFFTTSPDVQRVMTSLVSKKKGLALEPSAGAGHLSIALSVAKPGLVVDSVEFDSSIPWTHQNLPITYDDFFAYAAGKDSSFDVVFGNPPYVAWKEIGPSTRALLEDAFTEYSGKTNLYHLFIHRSIDLLKDGGELVFIVPGEWCYSTSASPLRKVMQDKGALTHVIDCGEEKLFADADVPSIMIFRFVKAAKQGTVTYWGTFGAARDKTVAQSRVLQVTNERWLFLDTKIGKQIANWTRLGALYDVKVGLVTGSDKVYKVTDPSKFETSCVIEQVTTNRKLEHFLYLEDFQTESAIPPLTSAYLKPHKAHLLARRIRSFTSSNWWRYGAVRNITHMKSDKPRFFANSKTREAHPFFAVTGAKYYTGGVLGVYRNSDHDITDEKAMELLNSPKYRQIFDSMMITSGGKISLQPATLEDAPFPSTLEELELFLTTP
;
A
#
# COMPACT_ATOMS: atom_id res chain seq x y z
N MET A 1 -23.98 -14.25 9.81
CA MET A 1 -23.94 -14.70 8.40
C MET A 1 -23.34 -13.55 7.61
N THR A 2 -22.08 -13.65 7.23
CA THR A 2 -21.44 -12.70 6.29
C THR A 2 -22.16 -12.84 4.95
N SER A 3 -22.66 -11.73 4.41
CA SER A 3 -23.39 -11.69 3.15
C SER A 3 -22.57 -12.36 2.04
N SER A 4 -23.20 -13.17 1.19
CA SER A 4 -22.57 -13.79 0.01
C SER A 4 -21.88 -12.78 -0.90
N LYS A 5 -22.35 -11.54 -0.93
CA LYS A 5 -21.76 -10.40 -1.65
C LYS A 5 -20.34 -10.05 -1.20
N ALA A 6 -20.06 -10.07 0.11
CA ALA A 6 -18.72 -9.80 0.63
C ALA A 6 -17.72 -10.91 0.28
N GLN A 7 -18.20 -12.15 0.19
CA GLN A 7 -17.35 -13.30 -0.21
C GLN A 7 -16.99 -13.28 -1.70
N LEU A 8 -17.83 -12.71 -2.56
CA LEU A 8 -17.59 -12.55 -3.99
C LEU A 8 -16.87 -11.24 -4.35
N GLY A 9 -16.56 -10.38 -3.37
CA GLY A 9 -15.88 -9.09 -3.60
C GLY A 9 -16.70 -8.13 -4.48
N GLN A 10 -18.04 -8.24 -4.43
CA GLN A 10 -18.96 -7.48 -5.28
C GLN A 10 -19.18 -6.07 -4.73
N PHE A 11 -18.63 -5.08 -5.41
CA PHE A 11 -18.84 -3.65 -5.12
C PHE A 11 -19.46 -2.98 -6.33
N PHE A 12 -20.79 -2.71 -6.28
CA PHE A 12 -21.48 -2.12 -7.40
C PHE A 12 -21.15 -0.63 -7.59
N THR A 13 -20.78 -0.25 -8.81
CA THR A 13 -20.46 1.13 -9.18
C THR A 13 -21.74 1.88 -9.56
N THR A 14 -22.55 2.21 -8.56
CA THR A 14 -23.86 2.89 -8.75
C THR A 14 -23.75 4.41 -8.82
N SER A 15 -22.64 5.02 -8.37
CA SER A 15 -22.43 6.46 -8.37
C SER A 15 -22.38 7.03 -9.80
N PRO A 16 -23.28 7.96 -10.17
CA PRO A 16 -23.26 8.61 -11.48
C PRO A 16 -21.96 9.37 -11.75
N ASP A 17 -21.34 9.94 -10.71
CA ASP A 17 -20.07 10.66 -10.85
C ASP A 17 -18.92 9.71 -11.20
N VAL A 18 -18.85 8.53 -10.56
CA VAL A 18 -17.85 7.51 -10.90
C VAL A 18 -18.05 7.04 -12.33
N GLN A 19 -19.29 6.73 -12.73
CA GLN A 19 -19.64 6.31 -14.09
C GLN A 19 -19.24 7.38 -15.13
N ARG A 20 -19.59 8.65 -14.89
CA ARG A 20 -19.22 9.79 -15.74
C ARG A 20 -17.71 9.93 -15.89
N VAL A 21 -16.98 9.83 -14.79
CA VAL A 21 -15.53 9.94 -14.78
C VAL A 21 -14.90 8.78 -15.56
N MET A 22 -15.27 7.54 -15.28
CA MET A 22 -14.75 6.37 -15.96
C MET A 22 -15.03 6.42 -17.47
N THR A 23 -16.26 6.72 -17.89
CA THR A 23 -16.63 6.81 -19.31
C THR A 23 -15.91 7.96 -20.03
N SER A 24 -15.57 9.05 -19.32
CA SER A 24 -14.79 10.17 -19.88
C SER A 24 -13.36 9.78 -20.25
N LEU A 25 -12.79 8.77 -19.57
CA LEU A 25 -11.45 8.27 -19.86
C LEU A 25 -11.39 7.40 -21.13
N VAL A 26 -12.52 6.83 -21.58
CA VAL A 26 -12.58 6.06 -22.82
C VAL A 26 -12.53 7.01 -24.02
N SER A 27 -11.48 6.90 -24.84
CA SER A 27 -11.33 7.74 -26.04
C SER A 27 -11.90 7.10 -27.30
N LYS A 28 -12.03 5.78 -27.34
CA LYS A 28 -12.63 5.04 -28.45
C LYS A 28 -14.10 5.43 -28.64
N LYS A 29 -14.48 5.66 -29.88
CA LYS A 29 -15.84 6.06 -30.25
C LYS A 29 -16.68 4.94 -30.90
N LYS A 30 -16.01 3.87 -31.37
CA LYS A 30 -16.60 2.70 -32.01
C LYS A 30 -15.73 1.45 -31.79
N GLY A 31 -16.32 0.29 -31.91
CA GLY A 31 -15.65 -1.00 -31.77
C GLY A 31 -16.34 -1.91 -30.76
N LEU A 32 -15.64 -2.94 -30.31
CA LEU A 32 -16.14 -3.91 -29.34
C LEU A 32 -15.58 -3.57 -27.94
N ALA A 33 -16.47 -3.46 -26.97
CA ALA A 33 -16.12 -3.24 -25.57
C ALA A 33 -16.55 -4.45 -24.72
N LEU A 34 -15.83 -4.71 -23.63
CA LEU A 34 -16.14 -5.76 -22.67
C LEU A 34 -16.21 -5.17 -21.25
N GLU A 35 -17.28 -5.50 -20.53
CA GLU A 35 -17.34 -5.40 -19.07
C GLU A 35 -17.21 -6.80 -18.47
N PRO A 36 -16.06 -7.16 -17.82
CA PRO A 36 -15.76 -8.54 -17.43
C PRO A 36 -16.37 -8.96 -16.09
N SER A 37 -17.05 -8.05 -15.39
CA SER A 37 -17.71 -8.27 -14.09
C SER A 37 -18.87 -7.29 -13.93
N ALA A 38 -19.92 -7.53 -14.73
CA ALA A 38 -20.93 -6.51 -15.01
C ALA A 38 -21.88 -6.23 -13.84
N GLY A 39 -22.03 -7.15 -12.90
CA GLY A 39 -23.00 -7.01 -11.82
C GLY A 39 -24.40 -6.79 -12.38
N ALA A 40 -25.06 -5.74 -11.92
CA ALA A 40 -26.37 -5.34 -12.43
C ALA A 40 -26.32 -4.46 -13.72
N GLY A 41 -25.13 -4.29 -14.33
CA GLY A 41 -24.96 -3.60 -15.62
C GLY A 41 -24.80 -2.08 -15.57
N HIS A 42 -24.58 -1.50 -14.40
CA HIS A 42 -24.48 -0.04 -14.25
C HIS A 42 -23.41 0.59 -15.12
N LEU A 43 -22.22 -0.03 -15.21
CA LEU A 43 -21.11 0.46 -16.01
C LEU A 43 -21.30 0.18 -17.50
N SER A 44 -21.84 -0.99 -17.88
CA SER A 44 -22.20 -1.31 -19.28
C SER A 44 -23.16 -0.29 -19.87
N ILE A 45 -24.20 0.08 -19.10
CA ILE A 45 -25.15 1.11 -19.52
C ILE A 45 -24.48 2.46 -19.64
N ALA A 46 -23.75 2.87 -18.60
CA ALA A 46 -23.08 4.16 -18.62
C ALA A 46 -22.15 4.28 -19.83
N LEU A 47 -21.44 3.21 -20.19
CA LEU A 47 -20.56 3.18 -21.36
C LEU A 47 -21.35 3.23 -22.67
N SER A 48 -22.41 2.43 -22.81
CA SER A 48 -23.24 2.40 -24.05
C SER A 48 -23.92 3.75 -24.33
N VAL A 49 -24.37 4.44 -23.29
CA VAL A 49 -24.96 5.77 -23.40
C VAL A 49 -23.90 6.83 -23.77
N ALA A 50 -22.75 6.80 -23.09
CA ALA A 50 -21.69 7.77 -23.32
C ALA A 50 -20.95 7.56 -24.66
N LYS A 51 -20.92 6.33 -25.17
CA LYS A 51 -20.19 5.90 -26.37
C LYS A 51 -21.08 5.01 -27.26
N PRO A 52 -22.11 5.55 -27.90
CA PRO A 52 -23.13 4.74 -28.62
C PRO A 52 -22.59 3.97 -29.83
N GLY A 53 -21.38 4.24 -30.25
CA GLY A 53 -20.70 3.46 -31.32
C GLY A 53 -19.92 2.24 -30.80
N LEU A 54 -19.85 2.02 -29.51
CA LEU A 54 -19.30 0.81 -28.94
C LEU A 54 -20.39 -0.26 -28.77
N VAL A 55 -20.10 -1.47 -29.20
CA VAL A 55 -20.90 -2.66 -28.88
C VAL A 55 -20.37 -3.23 -27.59
N VAL A 56 -21.19 -3.27 -26.54
CA VAL A 56 -20.75 -3.67 -25.21
C VAL A 56 -21.18 -5.11 -24.93
N ASP A 57 -20.22 -6.00 -24.79
CA ASP A 57 -20.41 -7.34 -24.21
C ASP A 57 -20.26 -7.26 -22.70
N SER A 58 -21.11 -7.99 -21.96
CA SER A 58 -21.09 -8.01 -20.50
C SER A 58 -20.97 -9.46 -20.01
N VAL A 59 -20.10 -9.69 -19.04
CA VAL A 59 -19.92 -10.98 -18.38
C VAL A 59 -20.16 -10.83 -16.89
N GLU A 60 -20.92 -11.75 -16.29
CA GLU A 60 -21.18 -11.80 -14.86
C GLU A 60 -21.10 -13.25 -14.36
N PHE A 61 -20.41 -13.45 -13.25
CA PHE A 61 -20.26 -14.75 -12.63
C PHE A 61 -21.53 -15.21 -11.88
N ASP A 62 -22.15 -14.26 -11.18
CA ASP A 62 -23.30 -14.52 -10.31
C ASP A 62 -24.62 -14.39 -11.08
N SER A 63 -25.16 -15.51 -11.57
CA SER A 63 -26.43 -15.54 -12.28
C SER A 63 -27.65 -15.21 -11.40
N SER A 64 -27.50 -15.05 -10.10
CA SER A 64 -28.56 -14.60 -9.21
C SER A 64 -28.78 -13.08 -9.25
N ILE A 65 -27.84 -12.31 -9.84
CA ILE A 65 -27.96 -10.86 -10.01
C ILE A 65 -28.91 -10.59 -11.21
N PRO A 66 -30.03 -9.90 -11.00
CA PRO A 66 -30.97 -9.66 -12.08
C PRO A 66 -30.39 -8.67 -13.11
N TRP A 67 -30.41 -9.08 -14.38
CA TRP A 67 -30.10 -8.23 -15.50
C TRP A 67 -31.37 -7.55 -16.03
N THR A 68 -31.44 -6.22 -15.91
CA THR A 68 -32.65 -5.47 -16.23
C THR A 68 -32.60 -4.74 -17.61
N HIS A 69 -31.48 -4.93 -18.34
CA HIS A 69 -31.20 -4.13 -19.55
C HIS A 69 -31.33 -4.96 -20.83
N GLN A 70 -32.57 -5.05 -21.34
CA GLN A 70 -32.92 -5.92 -22.47
C GLN A 70 -32.13 -5.64 -23.77
N ASN A 71 -31.61 -4.43 -23.94
CA ASN A 71 -30.88 -4.01 -25.14
C ASN A 71 -29.35 -4.24 -25.07
N LEU A 72 -28.85 -4.74 -23.97
CA LEU A 72 -27.42 -5.06 -23.81
C LEU A 72 -27.25 -6.57 -23.54
N PRO A 73 -26.37 -7.25 -24.30
CA PRO A 73 -26.12 -8.67 -24.09
C PRO A 73 -25.41 -8.89 -22.75
N ILE A 74 -25.74 -10.01 -22.11
CA ILE A 74 -25.02 -10.53 -20.95
C ILE A 74 -24.73 -12.03 -21.12
N THR A 75 -23.54 -12.44 -20.73
CA THR A 75 -23.14 -13.84 -20.58
C THR A 75 -22.91 -14.13 -19.10
N TYR A 76 -23.64 -15.08 -18.56
CA TYR A 76 -23.38 -15.58 -17.21
C TYR A 76 -22.32 -16.69 -17.26
N ASP A 77 -21.09 -16.35 -16.92
CA ASP A 77 -19.94 -17.27 -16.95
C ASP A 77 -18.81 -16.75 -16.06
N ASP A 78 -17.83 -17.61 -15.79
CA ASP A 78 -16.55 -17.17 -15.23
C ASP A 78 -15.79 -16.36 -16.29
N PHE A 79 -15.31 -15.18 -15.92
CA PHE A 79 -14.58 -14.29 -16.84
C PHE A 79 -13.40 -14.98 -17.52
N PHE A 80 -12.64 -15.81 -16.78
CA PHE A 80 -11.46 -16.47 -17.33
C PHE A 80 -11.81 -17.57 -18.32
N ALA A 81 -12.93 -18.27 -18.08
CA ALA A 81 -13.49 -19.23 -19.04
C ALA A 81 -14.01 -18.51 -20.29
N TYR A 82 -14.80 -17.46 -20.12
CA TYR A 82 -15.30 -16.63 -21.23
C TYR A 82 -14.17 -16.04 -22.08
N ALA A 83 -13.08 -15.61 -21.46
CA ALA A 83 -11.93 -14.97 -22.10
C ALA A 83 -11.06 -15.93 -22.92
N ALA A 84 -11.21 -17.27 -22.75
CA ALA A 84 -10.40 -18.25 -23.45
C ALA A 84 -10.53 -18.10 -24.98
N GLY A 85 -9.39 -18.01 -25.67
CA GLY A 85 -9.32 -17.88 -27.14
C GLY A 85 -9.75 -16.51 -27.71
N LYS A 86 -9.95 -15.49 -26.86
CA LYS A 86 -10.39 -14.15 -27.29
C LYS A 86 -9.29 -13.09 -27.23
N ASP A 87 -8.02 -13.48 -27.27
CA ASP A 87 -6.90 -12.53 -27.27
C ASP A 87 -7.03 -11.53 -28.43
N SER A 88 -6.67 -10.27 -28.15
CA SER A 88 -6.69 -9.19 -29.12
C SER A 88 -8.06 -8.98 -29.82
N SER A 89 -9.16 -9.22 -29.12
CA SER A 89 -10.51 -9.13 -29.68
C SER A 89 -11.21 -7.80 -29.40
N PHE A 90 -10.86 -7.11 -28.31
CA PHE A 90 -11.60 -5.95 -27.83
C PHE A 90 -10.86 -4.63 -28.07
N ASP A 91 -11.61 -3.58 -28.38
CA ASP A 91 -11.12 -2.20 -28.50
C ASP A 91 -11.10 -1.51 -27.13
N VAL A 92 -11.98 -1.92 -26.21
CA VAL A 92 -12.09 -1.40 -24.84
C VAL A 92 -12.39 -2.54 -23.87
N VAL A 93 -11.73 -2.57 -22.73
CA VAL A 93 -12.17 -3.32 -21.55
C VAL A 93 -12.43 -2.30 -20.43
N PHE A 94 -13.59 -2.38 -19.80
CA PHE A 94 -14.09 -1.34 -18.91
C PHE A 94 -14.84 -1.97 -17.74
N GLY A 95 -14.54 -1.60 -16.49
CA GLY A 95 -15.23 -2.22 -15.38
C GLY A 95 -14.68 -1.96 -13.99
N ASN A 96 -15.27 -2.68 -13.05
CA ASN A 96 -14.89 -2.78 -11.65
C ASN A 96 -14.71 -4.27 -11.31
N PRO A 97 -13.50 -4.82 -11.41
CA PRO A 97 -13.24 -6.24 -11.13
C PRO A 97 -13.42 -6.58 -9.64
N PRO A 98 -13.70 -7.84 -9.29
CA PRO A 98 -13.91 -8.25 -7.89
C PRO A 98 -12.61 -8.19 -7.07
N TYR A 99 -12.68 -7.66 -5.82
CA TYR A 99 -11.54 -7.53 -4.90
C TYR A 99 -11.50 -8.72 -3.93
N VAL A 100 -11.03 -9.87 -4.41
CA VAL A 100 -11.00 -11.13 -3.66
C VAL A 100 -9.56 -11.58 -3.44
N ALA A 101 -9.19 -11.84 -2.19
CA ALA A 101 -7.87 -12.38 -1.87
C ALA A 101 -7.75 -13.83 -2.38
N TRP A 102 -6.56 -14.24 -2.84
CA TRP A 102 -6.32 -15.56 -3.43
C TRP A 102 -6.93 -16.73 -2.64
N LYS A 103 -6.77 -16.72 -1.31
CA LYS A 103 -7.28 -17.76 -0.41
C LYS A 103 -8.82 -17.88 -0.40
N GLU A 104 -9.52 -16.84 -0.85
CA GLU A 104 -10.98 -16.72 -0.84
C GLU A 104 -11.59 -17.03 -2.21
N ILE A 105 -10.77 -17.17 -3.27
CA ILE A 105 -11.21 -17.54 -4.62
C ILE A 105 -11.77 -18.95 -4.60
N GLY A 106 -12.95 -19.13 -5.19
CA GLY A 106 -13.62 -20.45 -5.29
C GLY A 106 -12.80 -21.47 -6.10
N PRO A 107 -12.99 -22.79 -5.84
CA PRO A 107 -12.18 -23.84 -6.46
C PRO A 107 -12.24 -23.87 -7.99
N SER A 108 -13.41 -23.60 -8.58
CA SER A 108 -13.61 -23.60 -10.04
C SER A 108 -12.78 -22.54 -10.73
N THR A 109 -12.90 -21.29 -10.27
CA THR A 109 -12.09 -20.17 -10.80
C THR A 109 -10.61 -20.39 -10.52
N ARG A 110 -10.24 -20.88 -9.33
CA ARG A 110 -8.84 -21.14 -8.98
C ARG A 110 -8.20 -22.14 -9.95
N ALA A 111 -8.90 -23.22 -10.33
CA ALA A 111 -8.40 -24.18 -11.30
C ALA A 111 -8.07 -23.57 -12.67
N LEU A 112 -8.85 -22.55 -13.11
CA LEU A 112 -8.56 -21.82 -14.34
C LEU A 112 -7.33 -20.91 -14.23
N LEU A 113 -6.98 -20.49 -13.00
CA LEU A 113 -5.93 -19.50 -12.75
C LEU A 113 -4.57 -20.15 -12.48
N GLU A 114 -4.51 -21.31 -11.82
CA GLU A 114 -3.26 -21.94 -11.34
C GLU A 114 -2.29 -22.29 -12.48
N ASP A 115 -2.81 -22.73 -13.62
CA ASP A 115 -1.98 -23.04 -14.79
C ASP A 115 -1.69 -21.80 -15.67
N ALA A 116 -2.61 -20.84 -15.71
CA ALA A 116 -2.54 -19.68 -16.60
C ALA A 116 -1.70 -18.53 -16.04
N PHE A 117 -1.54 -18.44 -14.72
CA PHE A 117 -0.90 -17.30 -14.03
C PHE A 117 0.14 -17.75 -13.01
N THR A 118 1.06 -18.60 -13.43
CA THR A 118 2.09 -19.23 -12.57
C THR A 118 3.06 -18.24 -11.94
N GLU A 119 3.23 -17.06 -12.53
CA GLU A 119 4.07 -15.97 -12.02
C GLU A 119 3.49 -15.25 -10.79
N TYR A 120 2.20 -15.45 -10.47
CA TYR A 120 1.57 -14.85 -9.31
C TYR A 120 1.66 -15.74 -8.08
N SER A 121 1.99 -15.15 -6.95
CA SER A 121 2.06 -15.86 -5.67
C SER A 121 0.67 -15.98 -5.01
N GLY A 122 0.52 -16.91 -4.07
CA GLY A 122 -0.71 -17.09 -3.27
C GLY A 122 -1.10 -15.91 -2.35
N LYS A 123 -0.44 -14.77 -2.46
CA LYS A 123 -0.82 -13.50 -1.81
C LYS A 123 -1.46 -12.50 -2.77
N THR A 124 -1.65 -12.87 -4.03
CA THR A 124 -2.25 -12.00 -5.04
C THR A 124 -3.74 -11.74 -4.76
N ASN A 125 -4.29 -10.73 -5.41
CA ASN A 125 -5.72 -10.44 -5.40
C ASN A 125 -6.32 -10.72 -6.79
N LEU A 126 -7.55 -11.15 -6.85
CA LEU A 126 -8.21 -11.55 -8.09
C LEU A 126 -8.22 -10.41 -9.13
N TYR A 127 -8.39 -9.15 -8.70
CA TYR A 127 -8.39 -8.02 -9.64
C TYR A 127 -7.04 -7.85 -10.37
N HIS A 128 -5.89 -8.30 -9.82
CA HIS A 128 -4.62 -8.30 -10.56
C HIS A 128 -4.69 -9.18 -11.80
N LEU A 129 -5.32 -10.34 -11.67
CA LEU A 129 -5.47 -11.31 -12.76
C LEU A 129 -6.52 -10.83 -13.78
N PHE A 130 -7.58 -10.16 -13.31
CA PHE A 130 -8.51 -9.46 -14.19
C PHE A 130 -7.83 -8.40 -15.05
N ILE A 131 -6.96 -7.56 -14.47
CA ILE A 131 -6.18 -6.57 -15.22
C ILE A 131 -5.28 -7.25 -16.25
N HIS A 132 -4.50 -8.27 -15.83
CA HIS A 132 -3.61 -9.00 -16.72
C HIS A 132 -4.37 -9.58 -17.91
N ARG A 133 -5.42 -10.38 -17.63
CA ARG A 133 -6.23 -11.00 -18.68
C ARG A 133 -6.90 -9.99 -19.60
N SER A 134 -7.40 -8.89 -19.03
CA SER A 134 -8.00 -7.81 -19.82
C SER A 134 -7.01 -7.18 -20.81
N ILE A 135 -5.75 -7.03 -20.44
CA ILE A 135 -4.70 -6.54 -21.35
C ILE A 135 -4.48 -7.51 -22.51
N ASP A 136 -4.53 -8.82 -22.26
CA ASP A 136 -4.38 -9.81 -23.33
C ASP A 136 -5.54 -9.74 -24.33
N LEU A 137 -6.75 -9.52 -23.84
CA LEU A 137 -7.96 -9.39 -24.64
C LEU A 137 -7.98 -8.14 -25.54
N LEU A 138 -7.25 -7.09 -25.18
CA LEU A 138 -7.20 -5.86 -25.97
C LEU A 138 -6.44 -6.04 -27.27
N LYS A 139 -6.93 -5.40 -28.35
CA LYS A 139 -6.18 -5.12 -29.56
C LYS A 139 -5.04 -4.12 -29.29
N ASP A 140 -4.07 -4.04 -30.17
CA ASP A 140 -3.08 -2.97 -30.14
C ASP A 140 -3.77 -1.60 -30.23
N GLY A 141 -3.39 -0.67 -29.36
CA GLY A 141 -4.08 0.61 -29.17
C GLY A 141 -5.44 0.50 -28.49
N GLY A 142 -5.84 -0.68 -28.02
CA GLY A 142 -7.02 -0.87 -27.17
C GLY A 142 -6.86 -0.30 -25.78
N GLU A 143 -7.95 0.01 -25.11
CA GLU A 143 -8.01 0.74 -23.85
C GLU A 143 -8.59 -0.09 -22.71
N LEU A 144 -7.87 -0.14 -21.58
CA LEU A 144 -8.39 -0.66 -20.32
C LEU A 144 -8.73 0.51 -19.41
N VAL A 145 -9.95 0.58 -18.90
CA VAL A 145 -10.36 1.56 -17.90
C VAL A 145 -11.01 0.82 -16.72
N PHE A 146 -10.29 0.75 -15.62
CA PHE A 146 -10.75 0.08 -14.42
C PHE A 146 -10.74 0.99 -13.20
N ILE A 147 -11.62 0.67 -12.25
CA ILE A 147 -11.59 1.18 -10.87
C ILE A 147 -11.18 0.05 -9.95
N VAL A 148 -10.10 0.23 -9.18
CA VAL A 148 -9.49 -0.81 -8.32
C VAL A 148 -8.83 -0.20 -7.08
N PRO A 149 -8.53 -0.98 -6.02
CA PRO A 149 -7.64 -0.53 -4.95
C PRO A 149 -6.26 -0.16 -5.52
N GLY A 150 -5.68 0.97 -5.09
CA GLY A 150 -4.41 1.49 -5.63
C GLY A 150 -3.17 0.72 -5.17
N GLU A 151 -3.30 -0.26 -4.27
CA GLU A 151 -2.17 -1.02 -3.72
C GLU A 151 -1.34 -1.79 -4.77
N TRP A 152 -1.90 -2.08 -5.94
CA TRP A 152 -1.17 -2.73 -7.03
C TRP A 152 0.03 -1.94 -7.53
N CYS A 153 0.08 -0.64 -7.31
CA CYS A 153 1.22 0.20 -7.66
C CYS A 153 2.48 -0.14 -6.83
N TYR A 154 2.32 -0.66 -5.61
CA TYR A 154 3.43 -0.82 -4.68
C TYR A 154 3.48 -2.19 -3.95
N SER A 155 2.42 -2.98 -3.94
CA SER A 155 2.43 -4.29 -3.27
C SER A 155 3.35 -5.28 -3.98
N THR A 156 4.07 -6.09 -3.21
CA THR A 156 4.96 -7.13 -3.75
C THR A 156 4.16 -8.17 -4.55
N SER A 157 2.95 -8.49 -4.13
CA SER A 157 2.08 -9.46 -4.82
C SER A 157 1.62 -9.01 -6.21
N ALA A 158 1.69 -7.71 -6.51
CA ALA A 158 1.35 -7.14 -7.82
C ALA A 158 2.57 -6.87 -8.71
N SER A 159 3.79 -7.25 -8.29
CA SER A 159 4.99 -7.10 -9.12
C SER A 159 4.86 -7.74 -10.50
N PRO A 160 4.34 -8.98 -10.66
CA PRO A 160 4.12 -9.56 -11.99
C PRO A 160 3.15 -8.72 -12.84
N LEU A 161 2.08 -8.21 -12.27
CA LEU A 161 1.14 -7.34 -12.98
C LEU A 161 1.82 -6.07 -13.51
N ARG A 162 2.60 -5.38 -12.67
CA ARG A 162 3.32 -4.17 -13.09
C ARG A 162 4.28 -4.44 -14.24
N LYS A 163 4.97 -5.60 -14.20
CA LYS A 163 5.83 -6.03 -15.29
C LYS A 163 5.04 -6.24 -16.59
N VAL A 164 3.91 -6.95 -16.56
CA VAL A 164 3.03 -7.13 -17.71
C VAL A 164 2.58 -5.79 -18.28
N MET A 165 2.15 -4.86 -17.44
CA MET A 165 1.72 -3.53 -17.90
C MET A 165 2.86 -2.74 -18.55
N GLN A 166 4.09 -2.81 -17.99
CA GLN A 166 5.26 -2.16 -18.59
C GLN A 166 5.63 -2.76 -19.95
N ASP A 167 5.56 -4.08 -20.06
CA ASP A 167 5.95 -4.80 -21.29
C ASP A 167 4.90 -4.65 -22.42
N LYS A 168 3.61 -4.55 -22.04
CA LYS A 168 2.50 -4.60 -23.02
C LYS A 168 1.88 -3.24 -23.36
N GLY A 169 2.25 -2.14 -22.71
CA GLY A 169 1.66 -0.84 -23.05
C GLY A 169 1.99 0.29 -22.09
N ALA A 170 1.08 1.26 -21.99
CA ALA A 170 1.29 2.47 -21.22
C ALA A 170 0.09 2.83 -20.33
N LEU A 171 0.38 3.23 -19.11
CA LEU A 171 -0.56 3.90 -18.23
C LEU A 171 -0.65 5.39 -18.64
N THR A 172 -1.83 5.85 -19.03
CA THR A 172 -2.00 7.19 -19.57
C THR A 172 -2.71 8.16 -18.64
N HIS A 173 -3.64 7.64 -17.82
CA HIS A 173 -4.42 8.43 -16.87
C HIS A 173 -4.53 7.70 -15.53
N VAL A 174 -4.47 8.47 -14.46
CA VAL A 174 -4.70 8.00 -13.09
C VAL A 174 -5.52 9.04 -12.35
N ILE A 175 -6.55 8.58 -11.66
CA ILE A 175 -7.33 9.34 -10.70
C ILE A 175 -7.19 8.62 -9.35
N ASP A 176 -6.45 9.21 -8.44
CA ASP A 176 -6.34 8.74 -7.07
C ASP A 176 -7.52 9.31 -6.27
N CYS A 177 -8.43 8.44 -5.89
CA CYS A 177 -9.63 8.83 -5.15
C CYS A 177 -9.38 9.01 -3.64
N GLY A 178 -8.18 8.72 -3.16
CA GLY A 178 -7.80 8.90 -1.77
C GLY A 178 -8.66 8.09 -0.80
N GLU A 179 -9.15 8.77 0.24
CA GLU A 179 -10.03 8.19 1.26
C GLU A 179 -11.53 8.41 0.97
N GLU A 180 -11.89 8.86 -0.22
CA GLU A 180 -13.30 9.07 -0.57
C GLU A 180 -14.07 7.76 -0.55
N LYS A 181 -15.22 7.75 0.12
CA LYS A 181 -16.10 6.59 0.19
C LYS A 181 -16.91 6.46 -1.10
N LEU A 182 -16.38 5.75 -2.07
CA LEU A 182 -17.00 5.58 -3.40
C LEU A 182 -18.06 4.47 -3.44
N PHE A 183 -18.02 3.54 -2.49
CA PHE A 183 -18.96 2.43 -2.40
C PHE A 183 -19.80 2.54 -1.14
N ALA A 184 -21.13 2.38 -1.26
CA ALA A 184 -22.06 2.53 -0.15
C ALA A 184 -21.84 1.46 0.95
N ASP A 185 -21.49 0.25 0.54
CA ASP A 185 -21.49 -0.94 1.38
C ASP A 185 -20.08 -1.39 1.85
N ALA A 186 -19.01 -0.64 1.51
CA ALA A 186 -17.65 -1.02 1.90
C ALA A 186 -16.70 0.17 2.05
N ASP A 187 -15.85 0.07 3.07
CA ASP A 187 -14.66 0.90 3.21
C ASP A 187 -13.49 0.22 2.49
N VAL A 188 -13.30 0.53 1.21
CA VAL A 188 -12.11 0.12 0.45
C VAL A 188 -11.14 1.31 0.43
N PRO A 189 -10.01 1.22 1.13
CA PRO A 189 -9.05 2.32 1.18
C PRO A 189 -8.34 2.51 -0.16
N SER A 190 -8.01 3.75 -0.49
CA SER A 190 -7.15 4.12 -1.62
C SER A 190 -7.61 3.57 -2.97
N ILE A 191 -8.84 3.89 -3.37
CA ILE A 191 -9.35 3.53 -4.70
C ILE A 191 -8.67 4.38 -5.77
N MET A 192 -8.37 3.75 -6.90
CA MET A 192 -7.78 4.36 -8.08
C MET A 192 -8.61 4.03 -9.32
N ILE A 193 -8.85 5.03 -10.16
CA ILE A 193 -9.37 4.83 -11.52
C ILE A 193 -8.19 5.07 -12.47
N PHE A 194 -7.97 4.15 -13.41
CA PHE A 194 -6.88 4.30 -14.37
C PHE A 194 -7.30 3.97 -15.80
N ARG A 195 -6.55 4.53 -16.75
CA ARG A 195 -6.61 4.14 -18.15
C ARG A 195 -5.24 3.68 -18.63
N PHE A 196 -5.20 2.47 -19.15
CA PHE A 196 -4.05 1.86 -19.81
C PHE A 196 -4.33 1.69 -21.31
N VAL A 197 -3.29 1.79 -22.15
CA VAL A 197 -3.38 1.61 -23.60
C VAL A 197 -2.37 0.57 -24.06
N LYS A 198 -2.83 -0.55 -24.62
CA LYS A 198 -1.98 -1.64 -25.12
C LYS A 198 -1.13 -1.18 -26.29
N ALA A 199 0.11 -1.65 -26.36
CA ALA A 199 1.14 -1.35 -27.36
C ALA A 199 1.52 0.15 -27.47
N ALA A 200 1.06 1.00 -26.52
CA ALA A 200 1.51 2.39 -26.44
C ALA A 200 2.86 2.48 -25.73
N LYS A 201 3.66 3.47 -26.10
CA LYS A 201 4.89 3.81 -25.36
C LYS A 201 4.55 4.63 -24.12
N GLN A 202 5.18 4.29 -23.00
CA GLN A 202 4.99 5.04 -21.75
C GLN A 202 5.50 6.48 -21.92
N GLY A 203 4.61 7.43 -21.79
CA GLY A 203 4.86 8.87 -21.70
C GLY A 203 4.50 9.39 -20.31
N THR A 204 4.13 10.68 -20.25
CA THR A 204 3.58 11.26 -19.03
C THR A 204 2.18 10.73 -18.76
N VAL A 205 1.84 10.62 -17.47
CA VAL A 205 0.53 10.21 -16.97
C VAL A 205 -0.27 11.46 -16.62
N THR A 206 -1.48 11.57 -17.13
CA THR A 206 -2.44 12.59 -16.68
C THR A 206 -3.00 12.16 -15.32
N TYR A 207 -2.66 12.91 -14.25
CA TYR A 207 -2.93 12.52 -12.87
C TYR A 207 -3.84 13.51 -12.16
N TRP A 208 -4.81 12.99 -11.43
CA TRP A 208 -5.64 13.73 -10.47
C TRP A 208 -5.50 13.09 -9.09
N GLY A 209 -5.14 13.89 -8.08
CA GLY A 209 -5.04 13.44 -6.68
C GLY A 209 -6.34 13.57 -5.89
N THR A 210 -7.45 13.83 -6.56
CA THR A 210 -8.77 14.00 -5.94
C THR A 210 -9.87 13.52 -6.88
N PHE A 211 -11.03 13.18 -6.30
CA PHE A 211 -12.23 12.75 -7.01
C PHE A 211 -13.43 13.67 -6.70
N GLY A 212 -14.55 13.50 -7.44
CA GLY A 212 -15.82 14.18 -7.20
C GLY A 212 -15.78 15.69 -7.49
N ALA A 213 -16.54 16.48 -6.74
CA ALA A 213 -16.64 17.92 -6.91
C ALA A 213 -15.30 18.67 -6.70
N ALA A 214 -14.38 18.10 -5.93
CA ALA A 214 -13.03 18.62 -5.78
C ALA A 214 -12.20 18.43 -7.07
N ARG A 215 -12.36 17.29 -7.77
CA ARG A 215 -11.72 17.03 -9.07
C ARG A 215 -12.11 18.06 -10.12
N ASP A 216 -13.38 18.41 -10.20
CA ASP A 216 -13.88 19.35 -11.21
C ASP A 216 -13.29 20.76 -11.03
N LYS A 217 -12.74 21.07 -9.85
CA LYS A 217 -12.04 22.32 -9.52
C LYS A 217 -10.52 22.20 -9.62
N THR A 218 -9.97 21.01 -9.82
CA THR A 218 -8.52 20.77 -9.90
C THR A 218 -8.08 20.59 -11.35
N VAL A 219 -6.92 21.15 -11.68
CA VAL A 219 -6.26 20.91 -12.96
C VAL A 219 -5.54 19.57 -12.90
N ALA A 220 -5.70 18.77 -13.95
CA ALA A 220 -4.91 17.55 -14.11
C ALA A 220 -3.42 17.86 -14.12
N GLN A 221 -2.65 17.05 -13.40
CA GLN A 221 -1.20 17.19 -13.35
C GLN A 221 -0.55 16.23 -14.34
N SER A 222 0.51 16.70 -15.01
CA SER A 222 1.37 15.83 -15.79
C SER A 222 2.41 15.20 -14.86
N ARG A 223 2.37 13.90 -14.73
CA ARG A 223 3.28 13.11 -13.88
C ARG A 223 4.14 12.17 -14.73
N VAL A 224 5.34 11.88 -14.28
CA VAL A 224 6.14 10.78 -14.82
C VAL A 224 5.90 9.53 -13.98
N LEU A 225 5.74 8.40 -14.66
CA LEU A 225 5.77 7.10 -14.01
C LEU A 225 7.21 6.67 -13.85
N GLN A 226 7.69 6.62 -12.63
CA GLN A 226 9.02 6.11 -12.30
C GLN A 226 8.90 4.77 -11.60
N VAL A 227 9.71 3.82 -12.03
CA VAL A 227 9.79 2.51 -11.40
C VAL A 227 11.02 2.49 -10.51
N THR A 228 10.80 2.32 -9.21
CA THR A 228 11.86 2.20 -8.22
C THR A 228 11.64 0.94 -7.42
N ASN A 229 12.57 0.02 -7.48
CA ASN A 229 12.50 -1.26 -6.80
C ASN A 229 11.15 -1.98 -7.03
N GLU A 230 10.74 -2.10 -8.30
CA GLU A 230 9.46 -2.64 -8.77
C GLU A 230 8.20 -1.87 -8.33
N ARG A 231 8.32 -0.76 -7.61
CA ARG A 231 7.20 0.11 -7.24
C ARG A 231 6.98 1.19 -8.30
N TRP A 232 5.75 1.57 -8.49
CA TRP A 232 5.35 2.64 -9.38
C TRP A 232 5.11 3.93 -8.62
N LEU A 233 5.84 4.99 -9.00
CA LEU A 233 5.75 6.32 -8.41
C LEU A 233 5.23 7.30 -9.46
N PHE A 234 4.22 8.10 -9.09
CA PHE A 234 3.67 9.15 -9.95
C PHE A 234 4.23 10.50 -9.50
N LEU A 235 5.35 10.90 -10.08
CA LEU A 235 6.11 12.07 -9.65
C LEU A 235 5.89 13.27 -10.56
N ASP A 236 6.01 14.47 -9.97
CA ASP A 236 6.24 15.66 -10.76
C ASP A 236 7.43 15.47 -11.71
N THR A 237 7.33 16.02 -12.92
CA THR A 237 8.35 15.80 -13.95
C THR A 237 9.74 16.30 -13.56
N LYS A 238 9.83 17.41 -12.79
CA LYS A 238 11.12 17.92 -12.30
C LYS A 238 11.72 16.98 -11.26
N ILE A 239 10.92 16.56 -10.28
CA ILE A 239 11.35 15.61 -9.24
C ILE A 239 11.76 14.29 -9.88
N GLY A 240 10.95 13.73 -10.77
CA GLY A 240 11.26 12.47 -11.45
C GLY A 240 12.60 12.50 -12.18
N LYS A 241 12.93 13.62 -12.87
CA LYS A 241 14.23 13.79 -13.51
C LYS A 241 15.39 13.87 -12.51
N GLN A 242 15.19 14.54 -11.38
CA GLN A 242 16.24 14.71 -10.37
C GLN A 242 16.59 13.40 -9.68
N ILE A 243 15.62 12.51 -9.45
CA ILE A 243 15.81 11.25 -8.74
C ILE A 243 15.98 10.03 -9.67
N ALA A 244 16.09 10.25 -10.99
CA ALA A 244 16.12 9.17 -11.99
C ALA A 244 17.23 8.14 -11.75
N ASN A 245 18.38 8.58 -11.24
CA ASN A 245 19.55 7.74 -10.98
C ASN A 245 19.73 7.41 -9.49
N TRP A 246 18.81 7.81 -8.63
CA TRP A 246 18.91 7.55 -7.20
C TRP A 246 18.83 6.05 -6.92
N THR A 247 19.50 5.64 -5.86
CA THR A 247 19.36 4.31 -5.29
C THR A 247 18.12 4.26 -4.37
N ARG A 248 18.05 3.29 -3.48
CA ARG A 248 17.04 3.19 -2.43
C ARG A 248 17.66 3.46 -1.06
N LEU A 249 16.85 3.95 -0.12
CA LEU A 249 17.31 4.18 1.26
C LEU A 249 17.94 2.91 1.85
N GLY A 250 17.34 1.74 1.60
CA GLY A 250 17.83 0.45 2.08
C GLY A 250 19.21 0.03 1.54
N ALA A 251 19.76 0.71 0.53
CA ALA A 251 21.14 0.50 0.11
C ALA A 251 22.15 1.11 1.11
N LEU A 252 21.74 2.15 1.85
CA LEU A 252 22.60 2.93 2.75
C LEU A 252 22.18 2.81 4.22
N TYR A 253 20.93 2.44 4.49
CA TYR A 253 20.36 2.35 5.84
C TYR A 253 19.47 1.12 6.00
N ASP A 254 19.57 0.46 7.16
CA ASP A 254 18.61 -0.54 7.60
C ASP A 254 17.50 0.10 8.42
N VAL A 255 16.25 -0.23 8.17
CA VAL A 255 15.11 0.27 8.94
C VAL A 255 14.54 -0.84 9.83
N LYS A 256 14.47 -0.59 11.13
CA LYS A 256 14.09 -1.60 12.12
C LYS A 256 12.95 -1.12 13.03
N VAL A 257 12.00 -2.00 13.30
CA VAL A 257 10.89 -1.76 14.24
C VAL A 257 11.37 -1.87 15.67
N GLY A 258 10.83 -1.03 16.57
CA GLY A 258 11.14 -1.04 17.99
C GLY A 258 10.49 -2.17 18.79
N LEU A 259 10.72 -2.13 20.10
CA LEU A 259 10.20 -3.08 21.08
C LEU A 259 8.69 -2.90 21.29
N VAL A 260 7.97 -3.99 21.38
CA VAL A 260 6.53 -3.97 21.63
C VAL A 260 6.24 -4.62 22.98
N THR A 261 5.85 -3.83 23.96
CA THR A 261 5.52 -4.33 25.31
C THR A 261 4.23 -5.16 25.32
N GLY A 262 3.27 -4.74 24.50
CA GLY A 262 1.89 -5.25 24.51
C GLY A 262 1.02 -4.69 25.63
N SER A 263 1.59 -3.88 26.52
CA SER A 263 0.88 -3.16 27.58
C SER A 263 1.74 -2.02 28.15
N ASP A 264 1.89 -0.94 27.39
CA ASP A 264 2.69 0.22 27.82
C ASP A 264 2.26 0.76 29.20
N LYS A 265 0.97 0.69 29.52
CA LYS A 265 0.45 1.13 30.84
C LYS A 265 1.05 0.38 32.02
N VAL A 266 1.61 -0.83 31.83
CA VAL A 266 2.27 -1.62 32.88
C VAL A 266 3.78 -1.43 32.83
N TYR A 267 4.35 -1.42 31.64
CA TYR A 267 5.81 -1.39 31.48
C TYR A 267 6.42 0.00 31.49
N LYS A 268 5.69 1.04 31.06
CA LYS A 268 6.17 2.43 31.15
C LYS A 268 6.07 2.91 32.59
N VAL A 269 7.16 3.43 33.13
CA VAL A 269 7.26 3.89 34.50
C VAL A 269 7.68 5.36 34.58
N THR A 270 7.03 6.12 35.44
CA THR A 270 7.33 7.57 35.61
C THR A 270 8.43 7.82 36.61
N ASP A 271 8.62 6.92 37.56
CA ASP A 271 9.63 7.01 38.62
C ASP A 271 10.47 5.73 38.62
N PRO A 272 11.62 5.71 37.88
CA PRO A 272 12.48 4.54 37.81
C PRO A 272 13.15 4.16 39.13
N SER A 273 13.25 5.09 40.08
CA SER A 273 13.87 4.83 41.39
C SER A 273 13.13 3.82 42.26
N LYS A 274 11.86 3.53 41.93
CA LYS A 274 11.02 2.52 42.58
C LYS A 274 11.29 1.09 42.15
N PHE A 275 12.22 0.88 41.23
CA PHE A 275 12.54 -0.40 40.64
C PHE A 275 14.06 -0.66 40.68
N GLU A 276 14.44 -1.91 40.57
CA GLU A 276 15.84 -2.24 40.42
C GLU A 276 16.39 -1.75 39.08
N THR A 277 17.58 -1.15 39.11
CA THR A 277 18.21 -0.57 37.92
C THR A 277 18.39 -1.59 36.79
N SER A 278 18.63 -2.87 37.14
CA SER A 278 18.72 -3.97 36.15
C SER A 278 17.39 -4.25 35.41
N CYS A 279 16.27 -3.76 35.91
CA CYS A 279 14.96 -3.96 35.33
C CYS A 279 14.49 -2.75 34.49
N VAL A 280 15.22 -1.65 34.46
CA VAL A 280 14.79 -0.41 33.81
C VAL A 280 15.70 -0.09 32.62
N ILE A 281 15.08 0.23 31.49
CA ILE A 281 15.75 0.78 30.32
C ILE A 281 15.06 2.07 29.87
N GLU A 282 15.81 2.93 29.18
CA GLU A 282 15.25 4.08 28.49
C GLU A 282 14.89 3.72 27.06
N GLN A 283 13.70 4.09 26.61
CA GLN A 283 13.25 3.89 25.23
C GLN A 283 12.79 5.21 24.62
N VAL A 284 13.17 5.44 23.36
CA VAL A 284 12.58 6.51 22.54
C VAL A 284 11.13 6.18 22.25
N THR A 285 10.25 7.12 22.56
CA THR A 285 8.82 7.01 22.29
C THR A 285 8.38 7.88 21.11
N THR A 286 7.14 7.74 20.68
CA THR A 286 6.54 8.60 19.64
C THR A 286 6.51 10.08 20.01
N ASN A 287 6.69 10.41 21.30
CA ASN A 287 6.86 11.79 21.78
C ASN A 287 8.28 12.33 21.56
N ARG A 288 9.17 11.56 20.91
CA ARG A 288 10.57 11.91 20.60
C ARG A 288 11.44 12.17 21.84
N LYS A 289 11.12 11.48 22.91
CA LYS A 289 11.83 11.58 24.21
C LYS A 289 12.20 10.21 24.70
N LEU A 290 13.26 10.15 25.51
CA LEU A 290 13.58 9.00 26.33
C LEU A 290 12.58 8.92 27.48
N GLU A 291 11.97 7.74 27.63
CA GLU A 291 11.06 7.43 28.72
C GLU A 291 11.44 6.07 29.30
N HIS A 292 11.19 5.86 30.60
CA HIS A 292 11.63 4.67 31.31
C HIS A 292 10.61 3.54 31.16
N PHE A 293 11.14 2.34 30.92
CA PHE A 293 10.36 1.11 30.77
C PHE A 293 10.98 -0.03 31.54
N LEU A 294 10.14 -0.87 32.15
CA LEU A 294 10.60 -2.15 32.71
C LEU A 294 10.95 -3.10 31.54
N TYR A 295 12.17 -3.62 31.53
CA TYR A 295 12.68 -4.59 30.55
C TYR A 295 13.09 -5.86 31.27
N LEU A 296 12.40 -6.96 31.01
CA LEU A 296 12.47 -8.19 31.81
C LEU A 296 12.87 -9.42 30.98
N GLU A 297 13.37 -9.20 29.78
CA GLU A 297 13.74 -10.30 28.86
C GLU A 297 14.97 -11.10 29.32
N ASP A 298 15.81 -10.49 30.14
CA ASP A 298 17.03 -11.12 30.67
C ASP A 298 16.72 -12.11 31.81
N PHE A 299 15.50 -12.06 32.39
CA PHE A 299 15.09 -12.97 33.48
C PHE A 299 14.43 -14.22 32.93
N GLN A 300 15.01 -15.38 33.16
CA GLN A 300 14.55 -16.67 32.62
C GLN A 300 13.34 -17.25 33.37
N THR A 301 13.17 -16.93 34.65
CA THR A 301 12.07 -17.38 35.49
C THR A 301 11.43 -16.21 36.22
N GLU A 302 10.15 -16.37 36.63
CA GLU A 302 9.45 -15.37 37.44
C GLU A 302 10.16 -15.09 38.77
N SER A 303 10.73 -16.11 39.37
CA SER A 303 11.47 -16.01 40.64
C SER A 303 12.80 -15.27 40.53
N ALA A 304 13.35 -15.14 39.31
CA ALA A 304 14.58 -14.39 39.08
C ALA A 304 14.33 -12.88 38.97
N ILE A 305 13.09 -12.44 38.85
CA ILE A 305 12.72 -11.01 38.80
C ILE A 305 12.98 -10.40 40.19
N PRO A 306 13.74 -9.31 40.28
CA PRO A 306 14.04 -8.66 41.54
C PRO A 306 12.80 -8.22 42.33
N PRO A 307 12.90 -8.15 43.69
CA PRO A 307 11.73 -8.07 44.56
C PRO A 307 10.81 -6.89 44.37
N LEU A 308 11.33 -5.66 44.16
CA LEU A 308 10.49 -4.46 43.97
C LEU A 308 9.71 -4.57 42.65
N THR A 309 10.40 -4.94 41.57
CA THR A 309 9.79 -5.12 40.23
C THR A 309 8.78 -6.27 40.24
N SER A 310 9.10 -7.40 40.89
CA SER A 310 8.21 -8.54 41.05
C SER A 310 6.92 -8.17 41.81
N ALA A 311 7.05 -7.43 42.90
CA ALA A 311 5.91 -6.97 43.70
C ALA A 311 4.95 -6.06 42.89
N TYR A 312 5.52 -5.16 42.09
CA TYR A 312 4.76 -4.30 41.18
C TYR A 312 4.03 -5.10 40.10
N LEU A 313 4.65 -6.12 39.51
CA LEU A 313 4.09 -6.86 38.39
C LEU A 313 2.98 -7.85 38.77
N LYS A 314 3.04 -8.43 39.97
CA LYS A 314 2.08 -9.45 40.44
C LYS A 314 0.62 -9.08 40.27
N PRO A 315 0.15 -7.87 40.65
CA PRO A 315 -1.23 -7.45 40.44
C PRO A 315 -1.64 -7.38 38.95
N HIS A 316 -0.68 -7.21 38.05
CA HIS A 316 -0.92 -7.11 36.61
C HIS A 316 -0.87 -8.45 35.88
N LYS A 317 -0.56 -9.57 36.55
CA LYS A 317 -0.34 -10.88 35.93
C LYS A 317 -1.49 -11.34 35.05
N ALA A 318 -2.74 -11.26 35.55
CA ALA A 318 -3.92 -11.66 34.77
C ALA A 318 -4.06 -10.83 33.48
N HIS A 319 -3.85 -9.51 33.57
CA HIS A 319 -3.89 -8.61 32.40
C HIS A 319 -2.76 -8.94 31.40
N LEU A 320 -1.56 -9.20 31.88
CA LEU A 320 -0.42 -9.51 31.01
C LEU A 320 -0.56 -10.88 30.32
N LEU A 321 -1.18 -11.86 30.97
CA LEU A 321 -1.52 -13.15 30.38
C LEU A 321 -2.57 -13.02 29.28
N ALA A 322 -3.52 -12.10 29.39
CA ALA A 322 -4.60 -11.91 28.42
C ALA A 322 -4.18 -11.17 27.13
N ARG A 323 -2.93 -10.74 26.99
CA ARG A 323 -2.43 -10.07 25.78
C ARG A 323 -2.48 -11.01 24.58
N ARG A 324 -2.88 -10.48 23.39
CA ARG A 324 -3.12 -11.28 22.16
C ARG A 324 -1.97 -11.22 21.13
N ILE A 325 -0.85 -10.57 21.45
CA ILE A 325 0.26 -10.38 20.50
C ILE A 325 0.98 -11.70 20.20
N ARG A 326 1.08 -12.56 21.23
CA ARG A 326 1.59 -13.94 21.18
C ARG A 326 0.98 -14.74 22.33
N SER A 327 1.21 -16.04 22.38
CA SER A 327 0.81 -16.87 23.51
C SER A 327 1.65 -16.53 24.76
N PHE A 328 0.98 -16.19 25.84
CA PHE A 328 1.57 -15.98 27.16
C PHE A 328 1.12 -17.09 28.10
N THR A 329 2.07 -17.56 28.91
CA THR A 329 1.88 -18.64 29.88
C THR A 329 2.43 -18.21 31.23
N SER A 330 2.27 -19.05 32.27
CA SER A 330 2.88 -18.84 33.58
C SER A 330 4.41 -18.70 33.55
N SER A 331 5.07 -19.18 32.48
CA SER A 331 6.53 -19.15 32.32
C SER A 331 7.07 -17.93 31.53
N ASN A 332 6.19 -17.07 30.98
CA ASN A 332 6.65 -15.94 30.15
C ASN A 332 5.77 -14.68 30.20
N TRP A 333 4.80 -14.63 31.08
CA TRP A 333 3.80 -13.56 31.14
C TRP A 333 4.37 -12.15 31.38
N TRP A 334 5.56 -12.06 32.02
CA TRP A 334 6.25 -10.79 32.31
C TRP A 334 7.07 -10.25 31.12
N ARG A 335 7.23 -11.03 30.04
CA ARG A 335 8.01 -10.63 28.88
C ARG A 335 7.24 -9.71 27.96
N TYR A 336 7.93 -8.98 27.12
CA TYR A 336 7.36 -8.15 26.07
C TYR A 336 6.57 -8.96 25.05
N GLY A 337 5.64 -8.32 24.38
CA GLY A 337 4.87 -8.90 23.27
C GLY A 337 5.75 -9.26 22.09
N ALA A 338 6.71 -8.41 21.75
CA ALA A 338 7.74 -8.72 20.75
C ALA A 338 9.04 -7.97 21.04
N VAL A 339 10.13 -8.72 21.06
CA VAL A 339 11.51 -8.23 21.15
C VAL A 339 12.17 -8.48 19.81
N ARG A 340 12.03 -7.51 18.90
CA ARG A 340 12.60 -7.58 17.55
C ARG A 340 13.83 -6.69 17.48
N ASN A 341 14.78 -7.06 16.65
CA ASN A 341 15.93 -6.23 16.28
C ASN A 341 16.84 -5.82 17.48
N ILE A 342 16.84 -6.57 18.57
CA ILE A 342 17.59 -6.25 19.79
C ILE A 342 19.11 -6.13 19.52
N THR A 343 19.62 -6.90 18.57
CA THR A 343 21.04 -6.84 18.16
C THR A 343 21.38 -5.49 17.54
N HIS A 344 20.50 -4.93 16.70
CA HIS A 344 20.67 -3.57 16.15
C HIS A 344 20.62 -2.51 17.25
N MET A 345 19.68 -2.64 18.19
CA MET A 345 19.53 -1.69 19.30
C MET A 345 20.75 -1.67 20.22
N LYS A 346 21.35 -2.83 20.48
CA LYS A 346 22.55 -2.97 21.30
C LYS A 346 23.85 -2.61 20.56
N SER A 347 23.81 -2.44 19.22
CA SER A 347 24.99 -2.02 18.44
C SER A 347 25.30 -0.53 18.64
N ASP A 348 26.55 -0.15 18.39
CA ASP A 348 26.99 1.25 18.41
C ASP A 348 26.86 1.93 17.05
N LYS A 349 26.12 1.32 16.09
CA LYS A 349 25.86 1.92 14.76
C LYS A 349 25.17 3.26 14.90
N PRO A 350 25.63 4.29 14.15
CA PRO A 350 24.92 5.56 14.05
C PRO A 350 23.47 5.35 13.61
N ARG A 351 22.57 6.12 14.17
CA ARG A 351 21.13 5.99 13.90
C ARG A 351 20.35 7.26 14.16
N PHE A 352 19.28 7.42 13.43
CA PHE A 352 18.20 8.33 13.73
C PHE A 352 16.86 7.61 13.76
N PHE A 353 15.79 8.29 14.09
CA PHE A 353 14.49 7.67 14.32
C PHE A 353 13.40 8.29 13.44
N ALA A 354 12.32 7.53 13.26
CA ALA A 354 11.11 8.04 12.64
C ALA A 354 9.87 7.52 13.37
N ASN A 355 8.84 8.36 13.53
CA ASN A 355 7.53 7.86 13.97
C ASN A 355 6.89 7.04 12.85
N SER A 356 6.53 5.78 13.13
CA SER A 356 5.94 4.88 12.13
C SER A 356 4.59 5.38 11.62
N LYS A 357 3.85 6.13 12.44
CA LYS A 357 2.57 6.76 12.08
C LYS A 357 2.50 8.17 12.68
N THR A 358 2.40 9.20 11.84
CA THR A 358 2.37 10.59 12.31
C THR A 358 1.64 11.51 11.33
N ARG A 359 1.15 12.66 11.82
CA ARG A 359 0.70 13.80 11.01
C ARG A 359 1.70 14.94 10.98
N GLU A 360 2.82 14.80 11.66
CA GLU A 360 3.85 15.83 11.69
C GLU A 360 4.54 16.00 10.34
N ALA A 361 4.93 17.23 10.03
CA ALA A 361 5.64 17.56 8.79
C ALA A 361 7.04 16.90 8.76
N HIS A 362 7.68 16.77 9.93
CA HIS A 362 9.05 16.25 10.08
C HIS A 362 9.04 14.94 10.88
N PRO A 363 8.76 13.78 10.26
CA PRO A 363 8.67 12.49 10.95
C PRO A 363 10.01 11.96 11.45
N PHE A 364 11.14 12.39 10.89
CA PHE A 364 12.49 11.90 11.23
C PHE A 364 13.17 12.81 12.26
N PHE A 365 13.83 12.20 13.25
CA PHE A 365 14.44 12.92 14.36
C PHE A 365 15.60 12.15 15.00
N ALA A 366 16.49 12.84 15.70
CA ALA A 366 17.56 12.24 16.48
C ALA A 366 17.26 12.36 17.99
N VAL A 367 17.76 11.39 18.77
CA VAL A 367 17.78 11.44 20.25
C VAL A 367 19.14 10.95 20.71
N THR A 368 19.88 11.83 21.36
CA THR A 368 21.26 11.53 21.84
C THR A 368 21.26 10.43 22.89
N GLY A 369 22.17 9.49 22.78
CA GLY A 369 22.35 8.38 23.73
C GLY A 369 21.29 7.28 23.64
N ALA A 370 20.31 7.41 22.75
CA ALA A 370 19.22 6.44 22.62
C ALA A 370 19.72 5.12 22.05
N LYS A 371 19.43 4.01 22.76
CA LYS A 371 19.68 2.63 22.31
C LYS A 371 18.38 1.92 21.96
N TYR A 372 17.39 2.00 22.82
CA TYR A 372 16.12 1.30 22.66
C TYR A 372 15.00 2.26 22.26
N TYR A 373 13.98 1.72 21.57
CA TYR A 373 12.82 2.50 21.13
C TYR A 373 11.56 1.61 21.05
N THR A 374 10.42 2.23 21.21
CA THR A 374 9.11 1.55 21.24
C THR A 374 8.65 1.14 19.84
N GLY A 375 7.71 0.20 19.76
CA GLY A 375 7.17 -0.32 18.50
C GLY A 375 6.46 0.71 17.60
N GLY A 376 6.14 1.89 18.12
CA GLY A 376 5.63 3.02 17.34
C GLY A 376 6.72 3.86 16.65
N VAL A 377 7.99 3.55 16.93
CA VAL A 377 9.18 4.23 16.37
C VAL A 377 9.97 3.26 15.51
N LEU A 378 10.52 3.76 14.42
CA LEU A 378 11.48 3.06 13.57
C LEU A 378 12.90 3.59 13.87
N GLY A 379 13.86 2.71 14.00
CA GLY A 379 15.29 3.06 14.00
C GLY A 379 15.84 2.92 12.59
N VAL A 380 16.52 3.95 12.12
CA VAL A 380 17.17 4.01 10.80
C VAL A 380 18.68 3.96 11.05
N TYR A 381 19.31 2.86 10.67
CA TYR A 381 20.69 2.54 11.00
C TYR A 381 21.58 2.60 9.76
N ARG A 382 22.66 3.32 9.81
CA ARG A 382 23.68 3.29 8.77
C ARG A 382 24.20 1.85 8.58
N ASN A 383 24.11 1.34 7.34
CA ASN A 383 24.51 -0.04 7.03
C ASN A 383 25.75 -0.13 6.14
N SER A 384 26.18 0.99 5.53
CA SER A 384 27.34 1.09 4.65
C SER A 384 28.11 2.38 4.94
N ASP A 385 29.34 2.46 4.48
CA ASP A 385 30.13 3.68 4.51
C ASP A 385 29.75 4.56 3.31
N HIS A 386 29.36 5.81 3.60
CA HIS A 386 28.95 6.81 2.59
C HIS A 386 29.12 8.24 3.16
N ASP A 387 29.16 9.24 2.28
CA ASP A 387 29.44 10.65 2.62
C ASP A 387 28.23 11.42 3.17
N ILE A 388 27.01 10.88 3.10
CA ILE A 388 25.79 11.52 3.62
C ILE A 388 25.76 11.34 5.14
N THR A 389 25.75 12.46 5.90
CA THR A 389 25.58 12.40 7.36
C THR A 389 24.13 12.14 7.75
N ASP A 390 23.91 11.65 8.99
CA ASP A 390 22.54 11.37 9.48
C ASP A 390 21.69 12.66 9.54
N GLU A 391 22.31 13.82 9.82
CA GLU A 391 21.65 15.13 9.82
C GLU A 391 21.18 15.50 8.41
N LYS A 392 22.03 15.31 7.39
CA LYS A 392 21.68 15.57 5.99
C LYS A 392 20.61 14.61 5.48
N ALA A 393 20.68 13.33 5.88
CA ALA A 393 19.63 12.35 5.58
C ALA A 393 18.27 12.78 6.18
N MET A 394 18.26 13.21 7.44
CA MET A 394 17.03 13.71 8.09
C MET A 394 16.54 15.01 7.45
N GLU A 395 17.43 15.94 7.08
CA GLU A 395 17.09 17.18 6.36
C GLU A 395 16.33 16.85 5.06
N LEU A 396 16.88 15.94 4.26
CA LEU A 396 16.25 15.48 3.01
C LEU A 396 14.89 14.85 3.27
N LEU A 397 14.82 13.82 4.14
CA LEU A 397 13.62 13.03 4.41
C LEU A 397 12.49 13.86 5.05
N ASN A 398 12.83 14.97 5.72
CA ASN A 398 11.89 15.93 6.29
C ASN A 398 11.55 17.08 5.35
N SER A 399 12.17 17.17 4.18
CA SER A 399 11.93 18.30 3.27
C SER A 399 10.53 18.22 2.63
N PRO A 400 9.86 19.37 2.40
CA PRO A 400 8.58 19.41 1.70
C PRO A 400 8.65 18.80 0.29
N LYS A 401 9.82 18.90 -0.35
CA LYS A 401 10.05 18.33 -1.67
C LYS A 401 10.11 16.80 -1.64
N TYR A 402 10.78 16.21 -0.64
CA TYR A 402 10.82 14.77 -0.46
C TYR A 402 9.45 14.21 -0.03
N ARG A 403 8.63 15.02 0.64
CA ARG A 403 7.25 14.66 0.97
C ARG A 403 6.44 14.24 -0.26
N GLN A 404 6.67 14.88 -1.42
CA GLN A 404 6.00 14.50 -2.67
C GLN A 404 6.38 13.09 -3.14
N ILE A 405 7.60 12.62 -2.82
CA ILE A 405 8.00 11.24 -3.07
C ILE A 405 7.18 10.29 -2.16
N PHE A 406 7.07 10.61 -0.88
CA PHE A 406 6.24 9.82 0.05
C PHE A 406 4.76 9.79 -0.37
N ASP A 407 4.21 10.91 -0.82
CA ASP A 407 2.84 10.98 -1.33
C ASP A 407 2.68 10.08 -2.57
N SER A 408 3.66 10.07 -3.47
CA SER A 408 3.66 9.20 -4.66
C SER A 408 3.84 7.71 -4.34
N MET A 409 4.43 7.38 -3.19
CA MET A 409 4.56 6.00 -2.69
C MET A 409 3.28 5.50 -2.01
N MET A 410 2.23 6.32 -1.93
CA MET A 410 0.97 6.03 -1.22
C MET A 410 1.16 5.65 0.26
N ILE A 411 2.21 6.14 0.89
CA ILE A 411 2.43 5.99 2.34
C ILE A 411 1.79 7.11 3.15
N THR A 412 1.15 8.05 2.46
CA THR A 412 0.41 9.16 3.06
C THR A 412 -1.07 9.00 2.76
N SER A 413 -1.91 9.21 3.75
CA SER A 413 -3.36 9.17 3.65
C SER A 413 -3.97 10.15 4.65
N GLY A 414 -4.90 11.00 4.21
CA GLY A 414 -5.54 12.01 5.06
C GLY A 414 -4.55 12.90 5.81
N GLY A 415 -3.42 13.25 5.21
CA GLY A 415 -2.32 13.99 5.83
C GLY A 415 -1.46 13.20 6.82
N LYS A 416 -1.78 11.91 7.04
CA LYS A 416 -1.03 11.01 7.91
C LYS A 416 0.01 10.22 7.12
N ILE A 417 1.24 10.18 7.59
CA ILE A 417 2.30 9.28 7.09
C ILE A 417 2.20 7.95 7.84
N SER A 418 2.31 6.84 7.11
CA SER A 418 2.41 5.49 7.67
C SER A 418 3.66 4.80 7.10
N LEU A 419 4.76 4.87 7.84
CA LEU A 419 6.04 4.28 7.46
C LEU A 419 6.09 2.81 7.91
N GLN A 420 6.42 1.94 6.98
CA GLN A 420 6.77 0.54 7.25
C GLN A 420 8.25 0.34 6.89
N PRO A 421 9.01 -0.52 7.60
CA PRO A 421 10.44 -0.71 7.31
C PRO A 421 10.74 -0.97 5.84
N ALA A 422 10.15 -2.00 5.25
CA ALA A 422 10.38 -2.34 3.85
C ALA A 422 9.99 -1.21 2.88
N THR A 423 8.89 -0.51 3.14
CA THR A 423 8.45 0.61 2.29
C THR A 423 9.41 1.79 2.38
N LEU A 424 9.94 2.07 3.57
CA LEU A 424 10.91 3.14 3.76
C LEU A 424 12.27 2.76 3.16
N GLU A 425 12.72 1.50 3.31
CA GLU A 425 13.93 1.00 2.67
C GLU A 425 13.85 1.04 1.13
N ASP A 426 12.65 0.92 0.56
CA ASP A 426 12.42 1.03 -0.89
C ASP A 426 12.30 2.48 -1.40
N ALA A 427 12.25 3.47 -0.53
CA ALA A 427 12.14 4.87 -0.94
C ALA A 427 13.37 5.30 -1.76
N PRO A 428 13.20 6.05 -2.87
CA PRO A 428 14.31 6.63 -3.61
C PRO A 428 15.20 7.46 -2.70
N PHE A 429 16.51 7.26 -2.78
CA PHE A 429 17.47 7.96 -1.94
C PHE A 429 18.76 8.26 -2.72
N PRO A 430 19.40 9.43 -2.55
CA PRO A 430 20.63 9.76 -3.24
C PRO A 430 21.77 8.84 -2.81
N SER A 431 22.69 8.56 -3.72
CA SER A 431 23.87 7.74 -3.44
C SER A 431 25.02 8.56 -2.85
N THR A 432 25.03 9.86 -3.08
CA THR A 432 26.08 10.80 -2.66
C THR A 432 25.53 12.05 -2.01
N LEU A 433 26.37 12.76 -1.24
CA LEU A 433 26.02 14.04 -0.65
C LEU A 433 25.75 15.10 -1.73
N GLU A 434 26.47 15.08 -2.84
CA GLU A 434 26.28 16.01 -3.96
C GLU A 434 24.87 15.90 -4.57
N GLU A 435 24.40 14.68 -4.82
CA GLU A 435 23.02 14.43 -5.31
C GLU A 435 21.97 14.95 -4.31
N LEU A 436 22.20 14.75 -3.01
CA LEU A 436 21.33 15.20 -1.94
C LEU A 436 21.24 16.74 -1.92
N GLU A 437 22.38 17.42 -1.92
CA GLU A 437 22.44 18.89 -1.88
C GLU A 437 21.86 19.51 -3.14
N LEU A 438 22.14 18.94 -4.30
CA LEU A 438 21.53 19.36 -5.57
C LEU A 438 20.00 19.30 -5.51
N PHE A 439 19.46 18.21 -4.96
CA PHE A 439 18.00 18.05 -4.81
C PHE A 439 17.41 19.09 -3.86
N LEU A 440 18.04 19.34 -2.71
CA LEU A 440 17.53 20.31 -1.74
C LEU A 440 17.59 21.74 -2.24
N THR A 441 18.62 22.12 -3.02
CA THR A 441 18.86 23.50 -3.46
C THR A 441 18.17 23.85 -4.78
N THR A 442 17.83 22.86 -5.60
CA THR A 442 17.13 23.10 -6.88
C THR A 442 15.63 23.32 -6.61
N PRO A 443 14.99 24.37 -7.15
CA PRO A 443 13.58 24.69 -6.94
C PRO A 443 12.61 23.67 -7.58
#